data_ef2e82d8cccbda96ab9afd58892e81d3
#
_entry.id   ef2e82d8cccbda96ab9afd58892e81d3
#
_cell.length_a   1.000
_cell.length_b   1.000
_cell.length_c   1.000
_cell.angle_alpha   90.00
_cell.angle_beta   90.00
_cell.angle_gamma   90.00
#
_symmetry.space_group_name_H-M   'P 1'
#
loop_
_entity.id
_entity.type
_entity.pdbx_description
1 polymer ?
#
loop_
_entity_poly.entity_id
_entity_poly.type
_entity_poly.pdbx_seq_one_letter_code
_entity_poly.pdbx_strand_id
1 'polypeptide(L)'
;MTKVLIATEKPFAAAATDGIRKIFAEAGFESVFLENYTDPNELLKAVTDADAMIIRSDKATRAVIEAAPKLKIIVRAGAGFDNIDLVACTEKGIVAMNTPGQNSNAVAELTFGLLVFMARANFKGGSGTELKGKKLGIHAYGNVGRNVARIARGFGMEVYAFDPFVTKETIEKDGIIAADSIEHLYSTCQYISLNIPATEKTKKSINFDLLSKMPKGATVINTARKEVIDEVGLKQFFEARPDFKYVSDILPDNHTELMQFENRYFSTPKKQGAETSEANINAGLAAASQIVKFITTGDKTFQVNK
;
A
#
# COMPACT_ATOMS: atom_id res chain seq x y z
N MET A 1 6.22 -20.50 27.98
CA MET A 1 5.09 -20.27 27.05
C MET A 1 5.43 -19.03 26.27
N THR A 2 5.33 -19.05 24.94
CA THR A 2 5.64 -17.89 24.10
C THR A 2 4.59 -16.82 24.31
N LYS A 3 5.00 -15.60 24.66
CA LYS A 3 4.12 -14.47 24.91
C LYS A 3 4.12 -13.52 23.72
N VAL A 4 2.95 -13.28 23.15
CA VAL A 4 2.77 -12.40 21.97
C VAL A 4 2.01 -11.16 22.40
N LEU A 5 2.62 -9.99 22.21
CA LEU A 5 1.98 -8.68 22.42
C LEU A 5 1.31 -8.23 21.11
N ILE A 6 0.03 -7.94 21.16
CA ILE A 6 -0.69 -7.26 20.09
C ILE A 6 -0.87 -5.80 20.53
N ALA A 7 -0.03 -4.90 20.00
CA ALA A 7 -0.02 -3.49 20.37
C ALA A 7 -0.62 -2.66 19.24
N THR A 8 -1.72 -1.98 19.51
CA THR A 8 -2.40 -1.12 18.55
C THR A 8 -3.21 0.00 19.20
N GLU A 9 -2.85 1.27 18.92
CA GLU A 9 -3.64 2.43 19.36
C GLU A 9 -5.07 2.36 18.82
N LYS A 10 -5.24 1.83 17.58
CA LYS A 10 -6.55 1.59 16.97
C LYS A 10 -6.82 0.10 16.97
N PRO A 11 -7.75 -0.40 17.77
CA PRO A 11 -8.05 -1.81 17.90
C PRO A 11 -8.32 -2.49 16.56
N PHE A 12 -8.01 -3.76 16.48
CA PHE A 12 -8.53 -4.61 15.41
C PHE A 12 -10.06 -4.76 15.54
N ALA A 13 -10.73 -5.05 14.42
CA ALA A 13 -12.13 -5.49 14.47
C ALA A 13 -12.23 -6.78 15.29
N ALA A 14 -13.35 -6.98 16.00
CA ALA A 14 -13.57 -8.14 16.86
C ALA A 14 -13.28 -9.47 16.16
N ALA A 15 -13.71 -9.62 14.90
CA ALA A 15 -13.43 -10.83 14.10
C ALA A 15 -11.93 -11.10 13.90
N ALA A 16 -11.10 -10.03 13.77
CA ALA A 16 -9.65 -10.18 13.68
C ALA A 16 -9.06 -10.58 15.03
N THR A 17 -9.49 -9.93 16.11
CA THR A 17 -9.04 -10.23 17.48
C THR A 17 -9.35 -11.67 17.84
N ASP A 18 -10.55 -12.16 17.57
CA ASP A 18 -10.96 -13.55 17.83
C ASP A 18 -10.12 -14.54 17.02
N GLY A 19 -9.90 -14.24 15.73
CA GLY A 19 -9.06 -15.07 14.87
C GLY A 19 -7.59 -15.10 15.32
N ILE A 20 -7.02 -13.97 15.72
CA ILE A 20 -5.65 -13.87 16.28
C ILE A 20 -5.55 -14.71 17.56
N ARG A 21 -6.50 -14.56 18.49
CA ARG A 21 -6.55 -15.36 19.74
C ARG A 21 -6.61 -16.86 19.43
N LYS A 22 -7.45 -17.26 18.49
CA LYS A 22 -7.58 -18.66 18.08
C LYS A 22 -6.27 -19.22 17.53
N ILE A 23 -5.61 -18.50 16.60
CA ILE A 23 -4.32 -18.92 16.02
C ILE A 23 -3.25 -19.12 17.10
N PHE A 24 -3.14 -18.20 18.07
CA PHE A 24 -2.15 -18.33 19.13
C PHE A 24 -2.52 -19.40 20.14
N ALA A 25 -3.80 -19.56 20.50
CA ALA A 25 -4.25 -20.61 21.40
C ALA A 25 -3.98 -22.02 20.81
N GLU A 26 -4.24 -22.23 19.53
CA GLU A 26 -3.94 -23.49 18.82
C GLU A 26 -2.43 -23.80 18.81
N ALA A 27 -1.59 -22.75 18.79
CA ALA A 27 -0.13 -22.91 18.86
C ALA A 27 0.43 -23.03 20.29
N GLY A 28 -0.41 -22.92 21.32
CA GLY A 28 0.00 -22.92 22.73
C GLY A 28 0.72 -21.64 23.15
N PHE A 29 0.44 -20.50 22.50
CA PHE A 29 1.01 -19.19 22.80
C PHE A 29 0.03 -18.35 23.63
N GLU A 30 0.56 -17.50 24.50
CA GLU A 30 -0.19 -16.48 25.22
C GLU A 30 -0.32 -15.22 24.37
N SER A 31 -1.54 -14.70 24.21
CA SER A 31 -1.78 -13.42 23.53
C SER A 31 -2.18 -12.33 24.51
N VAL A 32 -1.46 -11.22 24.52
CA VAL A 32 -1.72 -10.04 25.34
C VAL A 32 -2.06 -8.87 24.43
N PHE A 33 -3.17 -8.20 24.66
CA PHE A 33 -3.62 -7.06 23.89
C PHE A 33 -3.40 -5.77 24.64
N LEU A 34 -2.68 -4.83 24.02
CA LEU A 34 -2.54 -3.44 24.43
C LEU A 34 -3.26 -2.59 23.37
N GLU A 35 -4.47 -2.18 23.66
CA GLU A 35 -5.34 -1.47 22.75
C GLU A 35 -5.76 -0.12 23.32
N ASN A 36 -6.06 0.86 22.42
CA ASN A 36 -6.53 2.19 22.79
C ASN A 36 -5.57 2.99 23.69
N TYR A 37 -4.30 2.61 23.75
CA TYR A 37 -3.32 3.35 24.53
C TYR A 37 -2.96 4.67 23.84
N THR A 38 -2.68 5.68 24.65
CA THR A 38 -2.31 7.02 24.17
C THR A 38 -0.93 7.46 24.68
N ASP A 39 -0.47 6.85 25.77
CA ASP A 39 0.88 7.09 26.31
C ASP A 39 1.87 6.07 25.70
N PRO A 40 2.88 6.50 24.93
CA PRO A 40 3.93 5.63 24.41
C PRO A 40 4.65 4.80 25.49
N ASN A 41 4.66 5.24 26.75
CA ASN A 41 5.25 4.51 27.85
C ASN A 41 4.49 3.21 28.19
N GLU A 42 3.22 3.11 27.82
CA GLU A 42 2.46 1.86 27.98
C GLU A 42 3.03 0.76 27.08
N LEU A 43 3.39 1.10 25.83
CA LEU A 43 4.03 0.17 24.90
C LEU A 43 5.42 -0.23 25.40
N LEU A 44 6.22 0.72 25.92
CA LEU A 44 7.54 0.43 26.50
C LEU A 44 7.46 -0.55 27.67
N LYS A 45 6.43 -0.43 28.52
CA LYS A 45 6.21 -1.37 29.63
C LYS A 45 5.72 -2.73 29.15
N ALA A 46 4.75 -2.75 28.23
CA ALA A 46 4.15 -4.00 27.76
C ALA A 46 5.12 -4.88 26.97
N VAL A 47 6.07 -4.30 26.23
CA VAL A 47 7.01 -5.05 25.39
C VAL A 47 8.11 -5.76 26.17
N THR A 48 8.35 -5.38 27.44
CA THR A 48 9.46 -5.90 28.26
C THR A 48 9.42 -7.42 28.47
N ASP A 49 8.24 -8.03 28.43
CA ASP A 49 8.03 -9.46 28.65
C ASP A 49 7.53 -10.22 27.40
N ALA A 50 7.53 -9.58 26.25
CA ALA A 50 7.03 -10.16 25.00
C ALA A 50 8.14 -10.90 24.23
N ASP A 51 7.85 -12.12 23.77
CA ASP A 51 8.69 -12.87 22.83
C ASP A 51 8.45 -12.46 21.36
N ALA A 52 7.23 -12.00 21.04
CA ALA A 52 6.81 -11.56 19.72
C ALA A 52 5.86 -10.37 19.83
N MET A 53 5.80 -9.53 18.79
CA MET A 53 4.92 -8.37 18.77
C MET A 53 4.22 -8.21 17.40
N ILE A 54 2.91 -7.92 17.46
CA ILE A 54 2.14 -7.43 16.30
C ILE A 54 1.87 -5.94 16.49
N ILE A 55 2.13 -5.14 15.46
CA ILE A 55 1.76 -3.71 15.40
C ILE A 55 0.98 -3.42 14.12
N ARG A 56 0.24 -2.30 14.09
CA ARG A 56 -0.41 -1.77 12.87
C ARG A 56 0.23 -0.45 12.44
N SER A 57 -0.29 0.66 12.96
CA SER A 57 0.22 2.02 12.70
C SER A 57 1.20 2.48 13.79
N ASP A 58 1.29 1.74 14.85
CA ASP A 58 2.14 1.98 16.01
C ASP A 58 3.62 1.94 15.59
N LYS A 59 4.45 2.71 16.28
CA LYS A 59 5.87 2.84 15.93
C LYS A 59 6.72 1.91 16.80
N ALA A 60 7.36 0.92 16.19
CA ALA A 60 8.43 0.15 16.83
C ALA A 60 9.76 0.93 16.67
N THR A 61 9.90 1.96 17.50
CA THR A 61 11.12 2.79 17.55
C THR A 61 12.28 2.05 18.20
N ARG A 62 13.51 2.59 18.07
CA ARG A 62 14.70 2.08 18.77
C ARG A 62 14.42 1.90 20.28
N ALA A 63 13.77 2.87 20.92
CA ALA A 63 13.45 2.79 22.36
C ALA A 63 12.55 1.59 22.70
N VAL A 64 11.55 1.30 21.86
CA VAL A 64 10.67 0.12 22.02
C VAL A 64 11.47 -1.18 21.84
N ILE A 65 12.35 -1.23 20.85
CA ILE A 65 13.20 -2.40 20.57
C ILE A 65 14.21 -2.64 21.68
N GLU A 66 14.80 -1.59 22.23
CA GLU A 66 15.75 -1.66 23.36
C GLU A 66 15.06 -2.08 24.67
N ALA A 67 13.80 -1.68 24.86
CA ALA A 67 12.99 -2.07 26.03
C ALA A 67 12.52 -3.53 25.98
N ALA A 68 12.78 -4.27 24.92
CA ALA A 68 12.24 -5.60 24.64
C ALA A 68 13.31 -6.71 24.67
N PRO A 69 13.86 -7.09 25.85
CA PRO A 69 15.01 -8.00 25.94
C PRO A 69 14.75 -9.43 25.50
N LYS A 70 13.46 -9.84 25.41
CA LYS A 70 13.05 -11.21 25.01
C LYS A 70 12.54 -11.28 23.57
N LEU A 71 12.37 -10.13 22.92
CA LEU A 71 11.69 -10.02 21.63
C LEU A 71 12.52 -10.68 20.52
N LYS A 72 11.90 -11.59 19.78
CA LYS A 72 12.50 -12.33 18.66
C LYS A 72 11.97 -11.89 17.31
N ILE A 73 10.72 -11.42 17.27
CA ILE A 73 10.06 -11.04 16.03
C ILE A 73 9.06 -9.90 16.26
N ILE A 74 9.02 -8.97 15.30
CA ILE A 74 7.96 -7.96 15.14
C ILE A 74 7.30 -8.19 13.79
N VAL A 75 5.96 -8.26 13.77
CA VAL A 75 5.21 -8.30 12.50
C VAL A 75 4.30 -7.09 12.41
N ARG A 76 4.49 -6.30 11.38
CA ARG A 76 3.55 -5.22 11.03
C ARG A 76 2.37 -5.81 10.27
N ALA A 77 1.16 -5.72 10.82
CA ALA A 77 -0.09 -6.10 10.15
C ALA A 77 -0.43 -5.08 9.05
N GLY A 78 0.18 -5.24 7.88
CA GLY A 78 0.05 -4.40 6.69
C GLY A 78 1.25 -4.47 5.77
N ALA A 79 1.17 -3.85 4.59
CA ALA A 79 2.19 -3.97 3.54
C ALA A 79 3.41 -3.05 3.74
N GLY A 80 3.22 -1.79 4.20
CA GLY A 80 4.34 -0.90 4.53
C GLY A 80 5.05 -1.36 5.80
N PHE A 81 6.23 -0.85 6.08
CA PHE A 81 6.99 -1.12 7.31
C PHE A 81 7.83 0.07 7.76
N ASP A 82 7.48 1.26 7.30
CA ASP A 82 8.17 2.53 7.58
C ASP A 82 8.09 2.92 9.07
N ASN A 83 7.23 2.26 9.83
CA ASN A 83 7.03 2.47 11.27
C ASN A 83 7.86 1.51 12.16
N ILE A 84 8.77 0.71 11.57
CA ILE A 84 9.69 -0.17 12.30
C ILE A 84 11.12 0.35 12.10
N ASP A 85 11.88 0.51 13.18
CA ASP A 85 13.32 0.75 13.11
C ASP A 85 14.04 -0.55 12.75
N LEU A 86 14.24 -0.78 11.45
CA LEU A 86 14.85 -2.00 10.92
C LEU A 86 16.32 -2.13 11.34
N VAL A 87 17.03 -1.00 11.50
CA VAL A 87 18.43 -0.99 11.92
C VAL A 87 18.54 -1.51 13.37
N ALA A 88 17.70 -0.96 14.26
CA ALA A 88 17.66 -1.44 15.65
C ALA A 88 17.24 -2.91 15.74
N CYS A 89 16.28 -3.36 14.92
CA CYS A 89 15.91 -4.78 14.86
C CYS A 89 17.11 -5.66 14.47
N THR A 90 17.84 -5.27 13.41
CA THR A 90 19.00 -6.04 12.95
C THR A 90 20.12 -6.09 13.99
N GLU A 91 20.46 -4.96 14.63
CA GLU A 91 21.46 -4.88 15.70
C GLU A 91 21.12 -5.78 16.90
N LYS A 92 19.84 -5.96 17.22
CA LYS A 92 19.35 -6.81 18.31
C LYS A 92 19.04 -8.24 17.89
N GLY A 93 19.21 -8.60 16.61
CA GLY A 93 18.87 -9.93 16.10
C GLY A 93 17.36 -10.22 16.05
N ILE A 94 16.53 -9.16 16.07
CA ILE A 94 15.07 -9.29 16.00
C ILE A 94 14.65 -9.34 14.55
N VAL A 95 13.81 -10.29 14.19
CA VAL A 95 13.23 -10.40 12.84
C VAL A 95 12.08 -9.42 12.71
N ALA A 96 12.12 -8.54 11.70
CA ALA A 96 11.01 -7.68 11.35
C ALA A 96 10.32 -8.21 10.08
N MET A 97 9.00 -8.37 10.14
CA MET A 97 8.18 -8.82 9.01
C MET A 97 7.00 -7.89 8.77
N ASN A 98 6.43 -7.98 7.58
CA ASN A 98 5.17 -7.34 7.19
C ASN A 98 4.20 -8.38 6.63
N THR A 99 2.96 -7.96 6.33
CA THR A 99 1.94 -8.84 5.71
C THR A 99 1.61 -8.34 4.29
N PRO A 100 2.49 -8.59 3.30
CA PRO A 100 2.25 -8.12 1.94
C PRO A 100 1.04 -8.79 1.31
N GLY A 101 0.31 -8.06 0.48
CA GLY A 101 -0.81 -8.60 -0.29
C GLY A 101 -2.17 -8.58 0.41
N GLN A 102 -2.22 -8.51 1.75
CA GLN A 102 -3.46 -8.66 2.51
C GLN A 102 -4.48 -7.51 2.28
N ASN A 103 -4.00 -6.34 1.92
CA ASN A 103 -4.82 -5.16 1.59
C ASN A 103 -4.88 -4.84 0.10
N SER A 104 -4.30 -5.68 -0.75
CA SER A 104 -4.09 -5.34 -2.17
C SER A 104 -5.38 -5.24 -2.95
N ASN A 105 -6.37 -6.06 -2.63
CA ASN A 105 -7.69 -5.99 -3.27
C ASN A 105 -8.41 -4.70 -2.89
N ALA A 106 -8.40 -4.31 -1.62
CA ALA A 106 -9.03 -3.07 -1.16
C ALA A 106 -8.45 -1.84 -1.87
N VAL A 107 -7.12 -1.75 -2.00
CA VAL A 107 -6.45 -0.66 -2.75
C VAL A 107 -6.87 -0.67 -4.22
N ALA A 108 -6.96 -1.84 -4.84
CA ALA A 108 -7.38 -1.95 -6.24
C ALA A 108 -8.85 -1.54 -6.45
N GLU A 109 -9.74 -1.89 -5.54
CA GLU A 109 -11.14 -1.46 -5.58
C GLU A 109 -11.25 0.06 -5.43
N LEU A 110 -10.52 0.67 -4.48
CA LEU A 110 -10.47 2.12 -4.36
C LEU A 110 -9.92 2.78 -5.62
N THR A 111 -8.90 2.20 -6.26
CA THR A 111 -8.37 2.69 -7.54
C THR A 111 -9.49 2.80 -8.58
N PHE A 112 -10.35 1.80 -8.70
CA PHE A 112 -11.49 1.84 -9.61
C PHE A 112 -12.61 2.78 -9.16
N GLY A 113 -12.87 2.88 -7.87
CA GLY A 113 -13.78 3.91 -7.33
C GLY A 113 -13.35 5.32 -7.74
N LEU A 114 -12.08 5.63 -7.59
CA LEU A 114 -11.49 6.92 -7.99
C LEU A 114 -11.49 7.12 -9.52
N LEU A 115 -11.20 6.07 -10.30
CA LEU A 115 -11.26 6.13 -11.76
C LEU A 115 -12.68 6.42 -12.25
N VAL A 116 -13.70 5.71 -11.73
CA VAL A 116 -15.10 5.93 -12.08
C VAL A 116 -15.54 7.33 -11.67
N PHE A 117 -15.18 7.78 -10.48
CA PHE A 117 -15.46 9.14 -10.00
C PHE A 117 -14.94 10.20 -10.97
N MET A 118 -13.67 10.11 -11.37
CA MET A 118 -13.05 11.05 -12.34
C MET A 118 -13.66 10.93 -13.74
N ALA A 119 -13.93 9.71 -14.21
CA ALA A 119 -14.53 9.47 -15.52
C ALA A 119 -15.96 10.02 -15.62
N ARG A 120 -16.69 10.06 -14.50
CA ARG A 120 -18.07 10.54 -14.41
C ARG A 120 -18.17 11.99 -13.91
N ALA A 121 -17.17 12.83 -14.23
CA ALA A 121 -17.12 14.27 -13.90
C ALA A 121 -17.36 14.53 -12.40
N ASN A 122 -16.71 13.75 -11.52
CA ASN A 122 -16.77 13.85 -10.06
C ASN A 122 -18.22 13.73 -9.52
N PHE A 123 -19.11 13.05 -10.27
CA PHE A 123 -20.55 12.91 -9.98
C PHE A 123 -21.30 14.25 -9.84
N LYS A 124 -20.81 15.32 -10.47
CA LYS A 124 -21.40 16.67 -10.44
C LYS A 124 -22.39 16.95 -11.57
N GLY A 125 -22.91 15.89 -12.22
CA GLY A 125 -23.96 16.03 -13.27
C GLY A 125 -23.48 16.37 -14.67
N GLY A 126 -22.18 16.48 -14.92
CA GLY A 126 -21.62 16.67 -16.27
C GLY A 126 -21.58 15.37 -17.06
N SER A 127 -21.50 15.48 -18.40
CA SER A 127 -21.24 14.33 -19.28
C SER A 127 -19.86 13.74 -18.98
N GLY A 128 -19.82 12.46 -18.60
CA GLY A 128 -18.60 11.71 -18.36
C GLY A 128 -18.17 10.88 -19.56
N THR A 129 -17.23 9.97 -19.31
CA THR A 129 -16.75 8.97 -20.27
C THR A 129 -16.83 7.57 -19.67
N GLU A 130 -16.80 6.53 -20.51
CA GLU A 130 -16.71 5.14 -20.10
C GLU A 130 -15.25 4.69 -20.02
N LEU A 131 -14.99 3.68 -19.19
CA LEU A 131 -13.67 3.04 -19.09
C LEU A 131 -13.51 1.90 -20.11
N LYS A 132 -14.63 1.29 -20.55
CA LYS A 132 -14.64 0.21 -21.53
C LYS A 132 -13.89 0.59 -22.82
N GLY A 133 -13.02 -0.31 -23.27
CA GLY A 133 -12.21 -0.11 -24.47
C GLY A 133 -11.07 0.92 -24.31
N LYS A 134 -10.85 1.46 -23.11
CA LYS A 134 -9.73 2.37 -22.83
C LYS A 134 -8.50 1.58 -22.39
N LYS A 135 -7.32 2.17 -22.60
CA LYS A 135 -6.03 1.58 -22.19
C LYS A 135 -5.63 2.00 -20.81
N LEU A 136 -5.43 1.02 -19.92
CA LEU A 136 -4.90 1.22 -18.56
C LEU A 136 -3.47 0.69 -18.49
N GLY A 137 -2.54 1.55 -18.14
CA GLY A 137 -1.17 1.20 -17.80
C GLY A 137 -1.00 1.01 -16.29
N ILE A 138 -0.43 -0.10 -15.91
CA ILE A 138 -0.12 -0.45 -14.52
C ILE A 138 1.39 -0.26 -14.31
N HIS A 139 1.75 0.78 -13.56
CA HIS A 139 3.14 1.05 -13.20
C HIS A 139 3.49 0.32 -11.89
N ALA A 140 4.26 -0.73 -12.00
CA ALA A 140 4.56 -1.82 -11.08
C ALA A 140 3.47 -2.90 -10.98
N TYR A 141 3.87 -4.15 -11.24
CA TYR A 141 2.99 -5.31 -11.36
C TYR A 141 3.14 -6.27 -10.17
N GLY A 142 3.12 -5.70 -8.95
CA GLY A 142 3.07 -6.42 -7.67
C GLY A 142 1.65 -6.84 -7.28
N ASN A 143 1.44 -7.07 -5.97
CA ASN A 143 0.15 -7.54 -5.44
C ASN A 143 -1.03 -6.59 -5.77
N VAL A 144 -0.84 -5.27 -5.63
CA VAL A 144 -1.87 -4.28 -5.97
C VAL A 144 -2.08 -4.23 -7.49
N GLY A 145 -0.99 -4.12 -8.28
CA GLY A 145 -1.07 -4.03 -9.73
C GLY A 145 -1.80 -5.22 -10.36
N ARG A 146 -1.59 -6.45 -9.87
CA ARG A 146 -2.31 -7.66 -10.32
C ARG A 146 -3.81 -7.58 -10.01
N ASN A 147 -4.20 -7.08 -8.85
CA ASN A 147 -5.62 -6.89 -8.51
C ASN A 147 -6.24 -5.78 -9.36
N VAL A 148 -5.52 -4.67 -9.62
CA VAL A 148 -5.95 -3.61 -10.54
C VAL A 148 -6.16 -4.19 -11.94
N ALA A 149 -5.24 -5.01 -12.45
CA ALA A 149 -5.38 -5.68 -13.74
C ALA A 149 -6.63 -6.57 -13.83
N ARG A 150 -6.88 -7.36 -12.79
CA ARG A 150 -8.05 -8.24 -12.71
C ARG A 150 -9.36 -7.43 -12.78
N ILE A 151 -9.46 -6.35 -12.03
CA ILE A 151 -10.66 -5.49 -12.01
C ILE A 151 -10.80 -4.75 -13.34
N ALA A 152 -9.71 -4.23 -13.92
CA ALA A 152 -9.68 -3.54 -15.21
C ALA A 152 -10.28 -4.38 -16.34
N ARG A 153 -9.93 -5.66 -16.37
CA ARG A 153 -10.49 -6.61 -17.36
C ARG A 153 -12.01 -6.75 -17.20
N GLY A 154 -12.52 -6.74 -15.96
CA GLY A 154 -13.96 -6.74 -15.69
C GLY A 154 -14.67 -5.48 -16.22
N PHE A 155 -13.97 -4.35 -16.28
CA PHE A 155 -14.45 -3.12 -16.92
C PHE A 155 -14.31 -3.12 -18.46
N GLY A 156 -13.75 -4.17 -19.04
CA GLY A 156 -13.49 -4.26 -20.48
C GLY A 156 -12.40 -3.31 -20.97
N MET A 157 -11.45 -2.96 -20.11
CA MET A 157 -10.27 -2.17 -20.47
C MET A 157 -9.20 -3.05 -21.12
N GLU A 158 -8.39 -2.47 -22.00
CA GLU A 158 -7.15 -3.05 -22.50
C GLU A 158 -6.03 -2.72 -21.50
N VAL A 159 -5.37 -3.74 -20.94
CA VAL A 159 -4.48 -3.57 -19.78
C VAL A 159 -3.04 -3.82 -20.19
N TYR A 160 -2.20 -2.83 -19.91
CA TYR A 160 -0.75 -2.87 -20.05
C TYR A 160 -0.10 -2.83 -18.67
N ALA A 161 1.09 -3.43 -18.51
CA ALA A 161 1.86 -3.32 -17.29
C ALA A 161 3.36 -3.21 -17.57
N PHE A 162 4.05 -2.49 -16.69
CA PHE A 162 5.51 -2.44 -16.65
C PHE A 162 6.00 -2.56 -15.21
N ASP A 163 6.94 -3.46 -14.99
CA ASP A 163 7.65 -3.63 -13.71
C ASP A 163 9.07 -4.11 -14.01
N PRO A 164 10.13 -3.43 -13.53
CA PRO A 164 11.51 -3.84 -13.80
C PRO A 164 11.93 -5.12 -13.08
N PHE A 165 11.12 -5.61 -12.12
CA PHE A 165 11.39 -6.81 -11.32
C PHE A 165 10.50 -8.00 -11.68
N VAL A 166 9.54 -7.82 -12.59
CA VAL A 166 8.63 -8.87 -13.07
C VAL A 166 8.86 -9.08 -14.56
N THR A 167 9.13 -10.32 -14.96
CA THR A 167 9.41 -10.61 -16.38
C THR A 167 8.16 -10.44 -17.24
N LYS A 168 8.38 -10.16 -18.54
CA LYS A 168 7.29 -10.00 -19.52
C LYS A 168 6.40 -11.25 -19.55
N GLU A 169 7.01 -12.42 -19.58
CA GLU A 169 6.30 -13.70 -19.62
C GLU A 169 5.38 -13.87 -18.40
N THR A 170 5.79 -13.37 -17.24
CA THR A 170 4.97 -13.40 -16.02
C THR A 170 3.76 -12.49 -16.15
N ILE A 171 3.93 -11.30 -16.73
CA ILE A 171 2.84 -10.33 -16.99
C ILE A 171 1.87 -10.92 -18.02
N GLU A 172 2.39 -11.42 -19.14
CA GLU A 172 1.62 -11.96 -20.27
C GLU A 172 0.85 -13.24 -19.90
N LYS A 173 1.38 -14.04 -18.97
CA LYS A 173 0.69 -15.22 -18.45
C LYS A 173 -0.62 -14.89 -17.74
N ASP A 174 -0.71 -13.69 -17.17
CA ASP A 174 -1.95 -13.19 -16.57
C ASP A 174 -2.92 -12.61 -17.61
N GLY A 175 -2.56 -12.64 -18.90
CA GLY A 175 -3.35 -12.09 -20.02
C GLY A 175 -3.27 -10.56 -20.11
N ILE A 176 -2.16 -9.97 -19.66
CA ILE A 176 -1.88 -8.53 -19.64
C ILE A 176 -0.76 -8.25 -20.65
N ILE A 177 -0.82 -7.11 -21.33
CA ILE A 177 0.20 -6.74 -22.31
C ILE A 177 1.42 -6.18 -21.57
N ALA A 178 2.58 -6.80 -21.69
CA ALA A 178 3.81 -6.30 -21.12
C ALA A 178 4.35 -5.13 -21.95
N ALA A 179 4.47 -3.94 -21.33
CA ALA A 179 5.12 -2.80 -21.96
C ALA A 179 6.64 -2.98 -21.96
N ASP A 180 7.31 -2.54 -23.04
CA ASP A 180 8.76 -2.69 -23.21
C ASP A 180 9.57 -1.77 -22.28
N SER A 181 9.01 -0.61 -21.96
CA SER A 181 9.61 0.40 -21.10
C SER A 181 8.53 1.23 -20.41
N ILE A 182 8.96 2.04 -19.47
CA ILE A 182 8.08 2.98 -18.79
C ILE A 182 7.54 4.04 -19.77
N GLU A 183 8.37 4.50 -20.69
CA GLU A 183 7.97 5.44 -21.75
C GLU A 183 6.92 4.84 -22.67
N HIS A 184 7.08 3.56 -23.04
CA HIS A 184 6.08 2.84 -23.84
C HIS A 184 4.75 2.75 -23.10
N LEU A 185 4.76 2.44 -21.79
CA LEU A 185 3.55 2.41 -20.99
C LEU A 185 2.82 3.75 -21.01
N TYR A 186 3.54 4.86 -20.72
CA TYR A 186 2.94 6.19 -20.64
C TYR A 186 2.50 6.73 -22.02
N SER A 187 3.24 6.46 -23.10
CA SER A 187 2.85 6.90 -24.44
C SER A 187 1.65 6.13 -25.01
N THR A 188 1.41 4.91 -24.52
CA THR A 188 0.35 4.04 -25.03
C THR A 188 -0.96 4.18 -24.25
N CYS A 189 -0.88 4.41 -22.93
CA CYS A 189 -2.03 4.29 -22.04
C CYS A 189 -2.61 5.64 -21.65
N GLN A 190 -3.92 5.78 -21.84
CA GLN A 190 -4.67 6.97 -21.44
C GLN A 190 -4.83 7.06 -19.91
N TYR A 191 -4.92 5.94 -19.23
CA TYR A 191 -5.03 5.83 -17.78
C TYR A 191 -3.77 5.16 -17.22
N ILE A 192 -3.19 5.73 -16.17
CA ILE A 192 -2.03 5.14 -15.48
C ILE A 192 -2.36 4.95 -14.00
N SER A 193 -2.24 3.72 -13.51
CA SER A 193 -2.31 3.38 -12.09
C SER A 193 -0.90 3.23 -11.53
N LEU A 194 -0.56 4.05 -10.51
CA LEU A 194 0.72 3.99 -9.82
C LEU A 194 0.66 3.01 -8.65
N ASN A 195 1.55 2.01 -8.67
CA ASN A 195 1.66 0.99 -7.62
C ASN A 195 3.12 0.83 -7.15
N ILE A 196 3.99 1.78 -7.50
CA ILE A 196 5.42 1.78 -7.18
C ILE A 196 5.70 2.19 -5.73
N PRO A 197 6.69 1.56 -5.05
CA PRO A 197 7.14 2.02 -3.75
C PRO A 197 7.92 3.34 -3.88
N ALA A 198 7.99 4.12 -2.79
CA ALA A 198 8.90 5.25 -2.69
C ALA A 198 10.30 4.75 -2.31
N THR A 199 11.24 4.88 -3.24
CA THR A 199 12.67 4.56 -3.07
C THR A 199 13.49 5.71 -3.65
N GLU A 200 14.79 5.72 -3.42
CA GLU A 200 15.68 6.74 -4.02
C GLU A 200 15.58 6.79 -5.56
N LYS A 201 15.28 5.67 -6.20
CA LYS A 201 15.10 5.59 -7.67
C LYS A 201 13.73 6.04 -8.15
N THR A 202 12.70 5.93 -7.31
CA THR A 202 11.31 6.19 -7.70
C THR A 202 10.78 7.53 -7.17
N LYS A 203 11.46 8.16 -6.21
CA LYS A 203 11.14 9.52 -5.77
C LYS A 203 11.19 10.48 -6.94
N LYS A 204 10.10 11.27 -7.10
CA LYS A 204 9.93 12.27 -8.17
C LYS A 204 10.13 11.72 -9.60
N SER A 205 10.03 10.40 -9.78
CA SER A 205 10.17 9.79 -11.11
C SER A 205 8.97 10.06 -12.01
N ILE A 206 7.82 10.38 -11.45
CA ILE A 206 6.62 10.79 -12.20
C ILE A 206 6.68 12.30 -12.33
N ASN A 207 7.40 12.76 -13.34
CA ASN A 207 7.72 14.15 -13.61
C ASN A 207 7.03 14.66 -14.89
N PHE A 208 7.23 15.93 -15.20
CA PHE A 208 6.67 16.59 -16.38
C PHE A 208 7.00 15.86 -17.69
N ASP A 209 8.26 15.44 -17.86
CA ASP A 209 8.72 14.81 -19.11
C ASP A 209 8.03 13.47 -19.36
N LEU A 210 7.88 12.66 -18.29
CA LEU A 210 7.21 11.37 -18.37
C LEU A 210 5.70 11.57 -18.62
N LEU A 211 5.05 12.49 -17.91
CA LEU A 211 3.63 12.81 -18.10
C LEU A 211 3.36 13.35 -19.49
N SER A 212 4.28 14.14 -20.07
CA SER A 212 4.15 14.71 -21.42
C SER A 212 4.05 13.66 -22.54
N LYS A 213 4.50 12.44 -22.28
CA LYS A 213 4.35 11.32 -23.23
C LYS A 213 2.92 10.80 -23.32
N MET A 214 2.06 11.09 -22.34
CA MET A 214 0.71 10.53 -22.28
C MET A 214 -0.23 11.06 -23.37
N PRO A 215 -1.10 10.22 -23.92
CA PRO A 215 -2.06 10.61 -24.95
C PRO A 215 -3.08 11.63 -24.43
N LYS A 216 -3.86 12.19 -25.34
CA LYS A 216 -4.92 13.16 -25.01
C LYS A 216 -5.97 12.53 -24.08
N GLY A 217 -6.46 13.30 -23.11
CA GLY A 217 -7.42 12.85 -22.10
C GLY A 217 -6.80 11.98 -20.99
N ALA A 218 -5.50 12.14 -20.76
CA ALA A 218 -4.76 11.36 -19.79
C ALA A 218 -5.28 11.50 -18.35
N THR A 219 -5.27 10.40 -17.62
CA THR A 219 -5.61 10.36 -16.19
C THR A 219 -4.59 9.50 -15.43
N VAL A 220 -4.00 10.06 -14.38
CA VAL A 220 -3.10 9.33 -13.48
C VAL A 220 -3.78 9.11 -12.13
N ILE A 221 -3.71 7.88 -11.63
CA ILE A 221 -4.26 7.47 -10.34
C ILE A 221 -3.12 7.07 -9.41
N ASN A 222 -3.00 7.76 -8.28
CA ASN A 222 -1.97 7.47 -7.29
C ASN A 222 -2.57 6.93 -5.99
N THR A 223 -2.54 5.62 -5.82
CA THR A 223 -2.84 4.94 -4.56
C THR A 223 -1.59 4.39 -3.88
N ALA A 224 -0.41 4.77 -4.37
CA ALA A 224 0.90 4.28 -3.91
C ALA A 224 1.52 5.18 -2.84
N ARG A 225 2.32 6.18 -3.27
CA ARG A 225 3.05 7.12 -2.40
C ARG A 225 3.10 8.50 -3.04
N LYS A 226 3.02 9.58 -2.23
CA LYS A 226 3.13 10.96 -2.76
C LYS A 226 4.54 11.26 -3.27
N GLU A 227 5.54 10.72 -2.62
CA GLU A 227 6.96 10.97 -2.90
C GLU A 227 7.39 10.55 -4.31
N VAL A 228 6.63 9.68 -4.98
CA VAL A 228 6.95 9.27 -6.35
C VAL A 228 6.61 10.36 -7.38
N ILE A 229 5.77 11.33 -7.01
CA ILE A 229 5.37 12.44 -7.86
C ILE A 229 6.37 13.60 -7.72
N ASP A 230 6.82 14.14 -8.84
CA ASP A 230 7.37 15.50 -8.88
C ASP A 230 6.20 16.49 -8.91
N GLU A 231 5.87 17.05 -7.75
CA GLU A 231 4.69 17.90 -7.58
C GLU A 231 4.80 19.22 -8.35
N VAL A 232 6.02 19.73 -8.57
CA VAL A 232 6.27 20.91 -9.41
C VAL A 232 5.96 20.59 -10.86
N GLY A 233 6.51 19.50 -11.36
CA GLY A 233 6.26 19.00 -12.73
C GLY A 233 4.79 18.63 -12.95
N LEU A 234 4.11 18.07 -11.95
CA LEU A 234 2.69 17.76 -12.00
C LEU A 234 1.84 19.04 -12.20
N LYS A 235 2.12 20.10 -11.41
CA LYS A 235 1.42 21.39 -11.54
C LYS A 235 1.64 22.00 -12.92
N GLN A 236 2.89 22.07 -13.38
CA GLN A 236 3.21 22.55 -14.74
C GLN A 236 2.47 21.76 -15.82
N PHE A 237 2.34 20.45 -15.64
CA PHE A 237 1.61 19.62 -16.58
C PHE A 237 0.10 19.88 -16.59
N PHE A 238 -0.51 20.16 -15.45
CA PHE A 238 -1.90 20.62 -15.37
C PHE A 238 -2.13 21.93 -16.13
N GLU A 239 -1.19 22.87 -16.06
CA GLU A 239 -1.23 24.16 -16.76
C GLU A 239 -1.07 23.97 -18.27
N ALA A 240 -0.17 23.09 -18.70
CA ALA A 240 0.09 22.82 -20.10
C ALA A 240 -0.97 21.94 -20.78
N ARG A 241 -1.67 21.09 -20.01
CA ARG A 241 -2.63 20.08 -20.52
C ARG A 241 -4.00 20.22 -19.86
N PRO A 242 -4.92 21.03 -20.44
CA PRO A 242 -6.27 21.23 -19.90
C PRO A 242 -7.13 19.96 -19.85
N ASP A 243 -6.77 18.92 -20.60
CA ASP A 243 -7.43 17.62 -20.67
C ASP A 243 -6.91 16.61 -19.64
N PHE A 244 -5.80 16.93 -18.94
CA PHE A 244 -5.16 16.04 -17.98
C PHE A 244 -5.93 16.00 -16.65
N LYS A 245 -5.98 14.80 -16.05
CA LYS A 245 -6.58 14.56 -14.75
C LYS A 245 -5.64 13.80 -13.82
N TYR A 246 -5.68 14.14 -12.54
CA TYR A 246 -4.95 13.43 -11.50
C TYR A 246 -5.84 13.15 -10.30
N VAL A 247 -5.85 11.91 -9.84
CA VAL A 247 -6.58 11.51 -8.63
C VAL A 247 -5.67 10.72 -7.70
N SER A 248 -5.78 10.99 -6.39
CA SER A 248 -4.88 10.39 -5.40
C SER A 248 -5.62 9.94 -4.15
N ASP A 249 -5.17 8.83 -3.55
CA ASP A 249 -5.54 8.40 -2.19
C ASP A 249 -4.60 8.97 -1.13
N ILE A 250 -3.66 9.82 -1.54
CA ILE A 250 -2.66 10.41 -0.67
C ILE A 250 -2.60 11.90 -0.96
N LEU A 251 -2.86 12.69 0.07
CA LEU A 251 -2.84 14.14 -0.05
C LEU A 251 -1.42 14.63 -0.45
N PRO A 252 -1.23 15.24 -1.62
CA PRO A 252 0.05 15.81 -2.01
C PRO A 252 0.36 17.08 -1.19
N ASP A 253 1.64 17.44 -1.06
CA ASP A 253 2.04 18.60 -0.27
C ASP A 253 1.56 19.91 -0.90
N ASN A 254 1.46 19.97 -2.24
CA ASN A 254 0.92 21.11 -2.98
C ASN A 254 -0.60 21.05 -3.22
N HIS A 255 -1.34 20.29 -2.39
CA HIS A 255 -2.80 20.09 -2.51
C HIS A 255 -3.56 21.39 -2.73
N THR A 256 -3.28 22.43 -1.92
CA THR A 256 -3.97 23.72 -2.01
C THR A 256 -3.80 24.38 -3.39
N GLU A 257 -2.62 24.24 -3.99
CA GLU A 257 -2.36 24.75 -5.34
C GLU A 257 -3.09 23.95 -6.42
N LEU A 258 -3.20 22.62 -6.23
CA LEU A 258 -3.88 21.75 -7.19
C LEU A 258 -5.40 21.90 -7.16
N MET A 259 -5.98 22.39 -6.06
CA MET A 259 -7.42 22.63 -5.96
C MET A 259 -7.96 23.62 -7.01
N GLN A 260 -7.12 24.52 -7.55
CA GLN A 260 -7.51 25.41 -8.66
C GLN A 260 -7.92 24.67 -9.94
N PHE A 261 -7.48 23.42 -10.11
CA PHE A 261 -7.81 22.61 -11.28
C PHE A 261 -9.16 21.86 -11.15
N GLU A 262 -9.92 22.11 -10.08
CA GLU A 262 -11.32 21.68 -9.84
C GLU A 262 -11.61 20.23 -10.26
N ASN A 263 -12.39 20.06 -11.36
CA ASN A 263 -12.86 18.75 -11.81
C ASN A 263 -11.76 17.84 -12.40
N ARG A 264 -10.55 18.34 -12.52
CA ARG A 264 -9.39 17.59 -13.05
C ARG A 264 -8.50 17.02 -11.95
N TYR A 265 -8.69 17.50 -10.72
CA TYR A 265 -7.94 17.05 -9.55
C TYR A 265 -8.89 16.61 -8.44
N PHE A 266 -8.52 15.50 -7.78
CA PHE A 266 -9.15 15.07 -6.54
C PHE A 266 -8.14 14.28 -5.70
N SER A 267 -8.18 14.47 -4.38
CA SER A 267 -7.48 13.62 -3.41
C SER A 267 -8.41 13.28 -2.25
N THR A 268 -8.31 12.06 -1.75
CA THR A 268 -8.95 11.70 -0.48
C THR A 268 -8.33 12.52 0.66
N PRO A 269 -9.09 12.90 1.68
CA PRO A 269 -8.56 13.74 2.78
C PRO A 269 -7.53 13.01 3.64
N LYS A 270 -7.51 11.68 3.57
CA LYS A 270 -6.53 10.80 4.22
C LYS A 270 -6.43 9.50 3.43
N LYS A 271 -5.33 8.79 3.57
CA LYS A 271 -5.13 7.48 2.94
C LYS A 271 -6.20 6.48 3.38
N GLN A 272 -6.92 5.90 2.43
CA GLN A 272 -8.05 4.99 2.66
C GLN A 272 -7.91 3.63 1.97
N GLY A 273 -6.97 3.47 1.05
CA GLY A 273 -6.88 2.27 0.21
C GLY A 273 -6.83 0.95 0.95
N ALA A 274 -6.31 0.93 2.17
CA ALA A 274 -6.25 -0.26 3.02
C ALA A 274 -7.30 -0.27 4.15
N GLU A 275 -8.17 0.74 4.23
CA GLU A 275 -9.12 0.92 5.34
C GLU A 275 -10.43 0.18 5.06
N THR A 276 -10.36 -1.15 4.89
CA THR A 276 -11.52 -2.04 4.85
C THR A 276 -11.46 -3.06 5.97
N SER A 277 -12.61 -3.55 6.41
CA SER A 277 -12.71 -4.58 7.46
C SER A 277 -11.95 -5.83 7.05
N GLU A 278 -12.10 -6.27 5.82
CA GLU A 278 -11.45 -7.46 5.26
C GLU A 278 -9.93 -7.31 5.22
N ALA A 279 -9.41 -6.18 4.75
CA ALA A 279 -7.97 -5.93 4.72
C ALA A 279 -7.35 -5.94 6.13
N ASN A 280 -8.05 -5.35 7.11
CA ASN A 280 -7.62 -5.31 8.50
C ASN A 280 -7.65 -6.70 9.14
N ILE A 281 -8.72 -7.48 8.93
CA ILE A 281 -8.83 -8.86 9.41
C ILE A 281 -7.72 -9.72 8.80
N ASN A 282 -7.58 -9.72 7.48
CA ASN A 282 -6.59 -10.53 6.77
C ASN A 282 -5.15 -10.20 7.21
N ALA A 283 -4.83 -8.92 7.39
CA ALA A 283 -3.51 -8.50 7.84
C ALA A 283 -3.21 -8.98 9.27
N GLY A 284 -4.18 -8.91 10.18
CA GLY A 284 -4.03 -9.40 11.56
C GLY A 284 -3.83 -10.92 11.63
N LEU A 285 -4.66 -11.68 10.89
CA LEU A 285 -4.54 -13.15 10.83
C LEU A 285 -3.23 -13.60 10.20
N ALA A 286 -2.81 -12.91 9.11
CA ALA A 286 -1.52 -13.19 8.48
C ALA A 286 -0.35 -12.91 9.43
N ALA A 287 -0.39 -11.82 10.19
CA ALA A 287 0.65 -11.50 11.16
C ALA A 287 0.75 -12.57 12.26
N ALA A 288 -0.38 -13.01 12.80
CA ALA A 288 -0.41 -14.07 13.80
C ALA A 288 0.16 -15.39 13.24
N SER A 289 -0.26 -15.77 12.02
CA SER A 289 0.23 -16.98 11.36
C SER A 289 1.74 -16.92 11.08
N GLN A 290 2.27 -15.77 10.69
CA GLN A 290 3.72 -15.56 10.47
C GLN A 290 4.51 -15.73 11.77
N ILE A 291 4.03 -15.17 12.89
CA ILE A 291 4.67 -15.34 14.20
C ILE A 291 4.72 -16.83 14.58
N VAL A 292 3.60 -17.54 14.44
CA VAL A 292 3.56 -18.97 14.75
C VAL A 292 4.58 -19.73 13.91
N LYS A 293 4.58 -19.52 12.59
CA LYS A 293 5.54 -20.18 11.67
C LYS A 293 6.99 -19.86 12.02
N PHE A 294 7.29 -18.58 12.29
CA PHE A 294 8.65 -18.19 12.66
C PHE A 294 9.10 -18.86 13.95
N ILE A 295 8.29 -18.83 15.00
CA ILE A 295 8.66 -19.42 16.31
C ILE A 295 8.79 -20.95 16.24
N THR A 296 7.94 -21.62 15.44
CA THR A 296 7.92 -23.09 15.36
C THR A 296 8.87 -23.67 14.33
N THR A 297 9.11 -22.97 13.22
CA THR A 297 9.87 -23.50 12.07
C THR A 297 11.06 -22.65 11.63
N GLY A 298 11.20 -21.42 12.19
CA GLY A 298 12.22 -20.46 11.74
C GLY A 298 11.91 -19.79 10.40
N ASP A 299 10.65 -19.86 9.90
CA ASP A 299 10.27 -19.26 8.62
C ASP A 299 10.47 -17.74 8.63
N LYS A 300 11.25 -17.25 7.67
CA LYS A 300 11.61 -15.82 7.46
C LYS A 300 11.17 -15.30 6.10
N THR A 301 10.20 -15.94 5.46
CA THR A 301 9.75 -15.60 4.09
C THR A 301 9.42 -14.11 3.92
N PHE A 302 8.85 -13.48 4.95
CA PHE A 302 8.42 -12.08 4.90
C PHE A 302 9.35 -11.12 5.66
N GLN A 303 10.58 -11.53 5.94
CA GLN A 303 11.54 -10.68 6.63
C GLN A 303 11.93 -9.46 5.78
N VAL A 304 11.88 -8.26 6.40
CA VAL A 304 12.17 -6.98 5.76
C VAL A 304 13.48 -6.34 6.23
N ASN A 305 14.01 -6.75 7.37
CA ASN A 305 15.35 -6.36 7.81
C ASN A 305 16.38 -7.45 7.47
N LYS A 306 17.53 -7.02 6.91
CA LYS A 306 18.64 -7.92 6.51
C LYS A 306 19.93 -7.44 7.14
#